data_c46b4b732556a04338e8afc39eb5d438
#
_entry.id   c46b4b732556a04338e8afc39eb5d438
#
_cell.length_a   1.000
_cell.length_b   1.000
_cell.length_c   1.000
_cell.angle_alpha   90.00
_cell.angle_beta   90.00
_cell.angle_gamma   90.00
#
_symmetry.space_group_name_H-M   'P 1'
#
loop_
_entity.id
_entity.type
_entity.pdbx_description
1 polymer ?
#
loop_
_entity_poly.entity_id
_entity_poly.type
_entity_poly.pdbx_seq_one_letter_code
_entity_poly.pdbx_strand_id
1 'polypeptide(L)'
;MLDLLVRNVNLPDGRKGVDIAIKEGKIVQLAKGIEAAAVSEIDGQGYLVSPPFVDSHFHLDSALSLGQPRLNQSGTLLEGIALWGELKPQLTVESIKQRALAMCRWSISQGTLCIRSHVDICDDRLLAVEALLEVREEMKPYLDLQLVAFPQDGFLRYGRARENLLRALDKGVDVVGGIPHFERTMSEGAASIRELCEIAAARGLRVDMHCDESDDPQSRHIETLTYETQRLGLNGRVTGSHLTSMHSMDNYYVSKLLPLMCEAGIHAVAK
;
A
#
# COMPACT_ATOMS: atom_id res chain seq x y z
N MET A 1 30.57 -13.60 -18.70
CA MET A 1 30.95 -12.41 -17.92
C MET A 1 29.73 -11.99 -17.10
N LEU A 2 29.88 -11.69 -15.82
CA LEU A 2 28.82 -11.18 -14.95
C LEU A 2 28.61 -9.68 -15.19
N ASP A 3 27.41 -9.19 -14.90
CA ASP A 3 27.13 -7.75 -14.97
C ASP A 3 27.69 -7.05 -13.72
N LEU A 4 27.48 -7.68 -12.54
CA LEU A 4 27.96 -7.15 -11.27
C LEU A 4 28.39 -8.30 -10.36
N LEU A 5 29.47 -8.09 -9.63
CA LEU A 5 29.94 -8.97 -8.58
C LEU A 5 30.09 -8.14 -7.28
N VAL A 6 29.26 -8.44 -6.29
CA VAL A 6 29.36 -7.82 -4.95
C VAL A 6 30.15 -8.78 -4.06
N ARG A 7 31.26 -8.33 -3.54
CA ARG A 7 32.17 -9.14 -2.73
C ARG A 7 32.01 -8.90 -1.25
N ASN A 8 32.36 -9.92 -0.46
CA ASN A 8 32.55 -9.81 0.98
C ASN A 8 31.37 -9.14 1.72
N VAL A 9 30.18 -9.67 1.56
CA VAL A 9 28.97 -9.22 2.26
C VAL A 9 28.51 -10.21 3.30
N ASN A 10 27.71 -9.77 4.26
CA ASN A 10 26.98 -10.60 5.19
C ASN A 10 25.51 -10.71 4.74
N LEU A 11 24.89 -11.87 4.91
CA LEU A 11 23.50 -12.12 4.55
C LEU A 11 22.61 -12.24 5.80
N PRO A 12 21.29 -11.97 5.67
CA PRO A 12 20.35 -12.02 6.80
C PRO A 12 20.24 -13.41 7.45
N ASP A 13 20.57 -14.48 6.72
CA ASP A 13 20.58 -15.86 7.21
C ASP A 13 21.82 -16.24 8.05
N GLY A 14 22.69 -15.26 8.33
CA GLY A 14 23.89 -15.42 9.15
C GLY A 14 25.17 -15.80 8.39
N ARG A 15 25.10 -16.06 7.07
CA ARG A 15 26.30 -16.29 6.25
C ARG A 15 27.13 -15.01 6.16
N LYS A 16 28.46 -15.14 6.33
CA LYS A 16 29.42 -14.02 6.33
C LYS A 16 30.46 -14.18 5.24
N GLY A 17 30.94 -13.04 4.70
CA GLY A 17 31.97 -13.00 3.68
C GLY A 17 31.55 -13.68 2.40
N VAL A 18 30.32 -13.51 1.98
CA VAL A 18 29.72 -14.09 0.77
C VAL A 18 29.90 -13.11 -0.39
N ASP A 19 30.17 -13.64 -1.57
CA ASP A 19 30.11 -12.89 -2.82
C ASP A 19 28.75 -13.16 -3.50
N ILE A 20 28.22 -12.14 -4.17
CA ILE A 20 26.96 -12.18 -4.90
C ILE A 20 27.25 -11.94 -6.37
N ALA A 21 27.05 -12.95 -7.21
CA ALA A 21 27.19 -12.84 -8.67
C ALA A 21 25.83 -12.50 -9.31
N ILE A 22 25.81 -11.46 -10.14
CA ILE A 22 24.61 -10.98 -10.81
C ILE A 22 24.84 -11.00 -12.31
N LYS A 23 23.85 -11.55 -13.05
CA LYS A 23 23.82 -11.57 -14.50
C LYS A 23 22.38 -11.36 -15.00
N GLU A 24 22.19 -10.46 -15.96
CA GLU A 24 20.89 -10.13 -16.54
C GLU A 24 19.86 -9.72 -15.46
N GLY A 25 20.33 -8.90 -14.47
CA GLY A 25 19.51 -8.43 -13.37
C GLY A 25 19.11 -9.49 -12.33
N LYS A 26 19.71 -10.72 -12.39
CA LYS A 26 19.38 -11.82 -11.48
C LYS A 26 20.60 -12.28 -10.70
N ILE A 27 20.41 -12.64 -9.44
CA ILE A 27 21.43 -13.34 -8.65
C ILE A 27 21.59 -14.76 -9.22
N VAL A 28 22.77 -15.05 -9.74
CA VAL A 28 23.07 -16.37 -10.34
C VAL A 28 23.92 -17.26 -9.44
N GLN A 29 24.63 -16.66 -8.47
CA GLN A 29 25.45 -17.43 -7.50
C GLN A 29 25.61 -16.66 -6.20
N LEU A 30 25.62 -17.37 -5.08
CA LEU A 30 25.97 -16.90 -3.73
C LEU A 30 27.01 -17.87 -3.16
N ALA A 31 28.28 -17.46 -3.08
CA ALA A 31 29.38 -18.28 -2.58
C ALA A 31 30.51 -17.40 -2.04
N LYS A 32 31.47 -17.98 -1.34
CA LYS A 32 32.73 -17.29 -0.98
C LYS A 32 33.74 -17.45 -2.12
N GLY A 33 34.47 -16.36 -2.42
CA GLY A 33 35.59 -16.38 -3.35
C GLY A 33 35.19 -16.75 -4.79
N ILE A 34 34.16 -16.11 -5.32
CA ILE A 34 33.73 -16.33 -6.71
C ILE A 34 34.82 -15.86 -7.67
N GLU A 35 35.39 -16.81 -8.42
CA GLU A 35 36.39 -16.55 -9.46
C GLU A 35 35.68 -16.36 -10.82
N ALA A 36 35.17 -15.18 -11.09
CA ALA A 36 34.51 -14.83 -12.35
C ALA A 36 34.76 -13.38 -12.72
N ALA A 37 34.95 -13.10 -14.00
CA ALA A 37 35.04 -11.73 -14.49
C ALA A 37 33.67 -11.05 -14.50
N ALA A 38 33.59 -9.83 -14.01
CA ALA A 38 32.40 -8.99 -14.00
C ALA A 38 32.67 -7.65 -14.69
N VAL A 39 31.60 -7.03 -15.22
CA VAL A 39 31.67 -5.66 -15.80
C VAL A 39 31.93 -4.65 -14.66
N SER A 40 31.33 -4.88 -13.48
CA SER A 40 31.52 -4.06 -12.30
C SER A 40 31.68 -4.93 -11.05
N GLU A 41 32.53 -4.48 -10.12
CA GLU A 41 32.71 -5.09 -8.82
C GLU A 41 32.50 -4.07 -7.71
N ILE A 42 31.85 -4.49 -6.61
CA ILE A 42 31.63 -3.70 -5.41
C ILE A 42 32.20 -4.50 -4.23
N ASP A 43 33.10 -3.90 -3.45
CA ASP A 43 33.50 -4.46 -2.16
C ASP A 43 32.47 -4.08 -1.10
N GLY A 44 31.75 -5.06 -0.60
CA GLY A 44 30.73 -4.89 0.43
C GLY A 44 31.28 -4.75 1.85
N GLN A 45 32.61 -4.86 2.05
CA GLN A 45 33.31 -4.55 3.30
C GLN A 45 32.72 -5.25 4.55
N GLY A 46 32.07 -6.40 4.37
CA GLY A 46 31.37 -7.10 5.43
C GLY A 46 30.05 -6.47 5.87
N TYR A 47 29.53 -5.48 5.13
CA TYR A 47 28.19 -4.95 5.40
C TYR A 47 27.09 -5.98 5.11
N LEU A 48 25.95 -5.79 5.77
CA LEU A 48 24.76 -6.60 5.54
C LEU A 48 24.12 -6.21 4.20
N VAL A 49 23.86 -7.20 3.37
CA VAL A 49 23.00 -7.06 2.19
C VAL A 49 21.67 -7.76 2.47
N SER A 50 20.57 -7.03 2.34
CA SER A 50 19.20 -7.52 2.52
C SER A 50 18.36 -7.23 1.28
N PRO A 51 17.19 -7.87 1.12
CA PRO A 51 16.16 -7.37 0.21
C PRO A 51 15.82 -5.91 0.54
N PRO A 52 15.30 -5.15 -0.44
CA PRO A 52 14.87 -3.78 -0.18
C PRO A 52 13.71 -3.74 0.82
N PHE A 53 13.52 -2.57 1.43
CA PHE A 53 12.33 -2.33 2.24
C PHE A 53 11.09 -2.21 1.36
N VAL A 54 9.95 -2.61 1.94
CA VAL A 54 8.63 -2.50 1.33
C VAL A 54 7.79 -1.60 2.22
N ASP A 55 7.28 -0.49 1.68
CA ASP A 55 6.23 0.29 2.33
C ASP A 55 4.87 -0.22 1.82
N SER A 56 4.19 -0.97 2.66
CA SER A 56 2.95 -1.64 2.31
C SER A 56 1.71 -0.76 2.43
N HIS A 57 1.85 0.48 2.92
CA HIS A 57 0.73 1.40 3.09
C HIS A 57 1.19 2.86 3.08
N PHE A 58 0.91 3.55 2.01
CA PHE A 58 1.28 4.95 1.82
C PHE A 58 0.19 5.74 1.07
N HIS A 59 0.29 7.08 1.08
CA HIS A 59 -0.57 8.01 0.33
C HIS A 59 0.31 9.02 -0.41
N LEU A 60 0.81 8.64 -1.59
CA LEU A 60 1.68 9.50 -2.40
C LEU A 60 0.97 10.73 -2.96
N ASP A 61 -0.34 10.66 -3.16
CA ASP A 61 -1.16 11.77 -3.64
C ASP A 61 -1.19 12.93 -2.64
N SER A 62 -1.20 12.64 -1.34
CA SER A 62 -1.19 13.64 -0.27
C SER A 62 0.20 13.88 0.36
N ALA A 63 1.22 13.12 -0.04
CA ALA A 63 2.57 13.29 0.48
C ALA A 63 3.08 14.72 0.29
N LEU A 64 3.87 15.21 1.26
CA LEU A 64 4.52 16.53 1.24
C LEU A 64 3.54 17.71 1.08
N SER A 65 2.28 17.57 1.55
CA SER A 65 1.28 18.63 1.55
C SER A 65 1.13 19.36 2.89
N LEU A 66 2.02 19.11 3.86
CA LEU A 66 1.97 19.74 5.16
C LEU A 66 1.89 21.27 5.05
N GLY A 67 0.91 21.87 5.75
CA GLY A 67 0.66 23.31 5.72
C GLY A 67 -0.25 23.78 4.57
N GLN A 68 -0.72 22.85 3.73
CA GLN A 68 -1.62 23.17 2.62
C GLN A 68 -3.00 22.52 2.84
N PRO A 69 -4.12 23.28 2.66
CA PRO A 69 -4.19 24.74 2.48
C PRO A 69 -3.88 25.50 3.80
N ARG A 70 -3.84 24.81 4.92
CA ARG A 70 -3.54 25.30 6.26
C ARG A 70 -2.98 24.17 7.14
N LEU A 71 -2.50 24.50 8.33
CA LEU A 71 -2.05 23.50 9.30
C LEU A 71 -3.23 22.80 9.99
N ASN A 72 -3.06 21.52 10.31
CA ASN A 72 -3.94 20.77 11.19
C ASN A 72 -3.77 21.32 12.64
N GLN A 73 -4.83 21.87 13.19
CA GLN A 73 -4.81 22.54 14.50
C GLN A 73 -5.11 21.56 15.65
N SER A 74 -5.98 20.58 15.41
CA SER A 74 -6.40 19.62 16.43
C SER A 74 -5.45 18.42 16.55
N GLY A 75 -4.64 18.16 15.51
CA GLY A 75 -3.83 16.96 15.41
C GLY A 75 -4.63 15.68 15.17
N THR A 76 -5.95 15.80 14.88
CA THR A 76 -6.82 14.64 14.68
C THR A 76 -6.83 14.17 13.24
N LEU A 77 -7.11 12.87 13.05
CA LEU A 77 -7.31 12.27 11.72
C LEU A 77 -8.47 12.95 10.98
N LEU A 78 -9.59 13.23 11.67
CA LEU A 78 -10.77 13.83 11.04
C LEU A 78 -10.49 15.23 10.48
N GLU A 79 -9.67 16.03 11.16
CA GLU A 79 -9.23 17.32 10.61
C GLU A 79 -8.29 17.11 9.43
N GLY A 80 -7.43 16.10 9.46
CA GLY A 80 -6.57 15.73 8.33
C GLY A 80 -7.39 15.39 7.07
N ILE A 81 -8.47 14.62 7.22
CA ILE A 81 -9.40 14.30 6.12
C ILE A 81 -10.10 15.57 5.61
N ALA A 82 -10.55 16.44 6.52
CA ALA A 82 -11.18 17.72 6.14
C ALA A 82 -10.20 18.61 5.34
N LEU A 83 -8.96 18.72 5.80
CA LEU A 83 -7.89 19.47 5.09
C LEU A 83 -7.63 18.94 3.68
N TRP A 84 -7.62 17.61 3.52
CA TRP A 84 -7.50 17.00 2.21
C TRP A 84 -8.67 17.40 1.30
N GLY A 85 -9.90 17.39 1.82
CA GLY A 85 -11.09 17.89 1.11
C GLY A 85 -11.00 19.37 0.71
N GLU A 86 -10.46 20.22 1.59
CA GLU A 86 -10.22 21.64 1.30
C GLU A 86 -9.12 21.86 0.23
N LEU A 87 -8.13 20.95 0.16
CA LEU A 87 -7.02 21.03 -0.80
C LEU A 87 -7.41 20.52 -2.19
N LYS A 88 -8.27 19.49 -2.28
CA LYS A 88 -8.68 18.85 -3.55
C LYS A 88 -8.98 19.81 -4.69
N PRO A 89 -9.79 20.91 -4.51
CA PRO A 89 -10.11 21.83 -5.60
C PRO A 89 -8.89 22.53 -6.22
N GLN A 90 -7.80 22.64 -5.46
CA GLN A 90 -6.57 23.35 -5.87
C GLN A 90 -5.54 22.40 -6.51
N LEU A 91 -5.76 21.09 -6.46
CA LEU A 91 -4.83 20.09 -6.97
C LEU A 91 -4.77 20.11 -8.50
N THR A 92 -3.56 19.89 -9.01
CA THR A 92 -3.28 19.61 -10.42
C THR A 92 -2.47 18.34 -10.55
N VAL A 93 -2.51 17.69 -11.71
CA VAL A 93 -1.68 16.51 -12.01
C VAL A 93 -0.22 16.81 -11.72
N GLU A 94 0.29 17.96 -12.19
CA GLU A 94 1.68 18.34 -12.00
C GLU A 94 2.07 18.54 -10.54
N SER A 95 1.23 19.19 -9.72
CA SER A 95 1.52 19.42 -8.30
C SER A 95 1.58 18.10 -7.50
N ILE A 96 0.70 17.16 -7.80
CA ILE A 96 0.71 15.82 -7.19
C ILE A 96 1.95 15.06 -7.64
N LYS A 97 2.22 15.03 -8.94
CA LYS A 97 3.35 14.33 -9.54
C LYS A 97 4.69 14.79 -8.95
N GLN A 98 4.92 16.09 -8.86
CA GLN A 98 6.16 16.64 -8.29
C GLN A 98 6.40 16.19 -6.85
N ARG A 99 5.37 16.26 -5.99
CA ARG A 99 5.44 15.81 -4.59
C ARG A 99 5.67 14.30 -4.49
N ALA A 100 4.94 13.52 -5.27
CA ALA A 100 5.07 12.06 -5.28
C ALA A 100 6.45 11.61 -5.76
N LEU A 101 7.01 12.20 -6.83
CA LEU A 101 8.37 11.92 -7.30
C LEU A 101 9.43 12.27 -6.26
N ALA A 102 9.29 13.41 -5.57
CA ALA A 102 10.21 13.78 -4.50
C ALA A 102 10.17 12.73 -3.37
N MET A 103 8.98 12.29 -2.97
CA MET A 103 8.81 11.28 -1.94
C MET A 103 9.36 9.91 -2.37
N CYS A 104 9.12 9.48 -3.60
CA CYS A 104 9.71 8.26 -4.14
C CYS A 104 11.24 8.28 -4.09
N ARG A 105 11.86 9.41 -4.49
CA ARG A 105 13.33 9.58 -4.44
C ARG A 105 13.86 9.50 -3.01
N TRP A 106 13.15 10.09 -2.03
CA TRP A 106 13.51 9.97 -0.61
C TRP A 106 13.39 8.52 -0.12
N SER A 107 12.33 7.82 -0.48
CA SER A 107 12.13 6.42 -0.13
C SER A 107 13.25 5.54 -0.68
N ILE A 108 13.64 5.72 -1.93
CA ILE A 108 14.75 5.00 -2.57
C ILE A 108 16.06 5.27 -1.81
N SER A 109 16.33 6.52 -1.41
CA SER A 109 17.55 6.89 -0.67
C SER A 109 17.65 6.22 0.70
N GLN A 110 16.53 5.72 1.23
CA GLN A 110 16.44 4.96 2.48
C GLN A 110 16.32 3.44 2.26
N GLY A 111 16.45 2.98 1.02
CA GLY A 111 16.41 1.55 0.67
C GLY A 111 15.00 0.97 0.47
N THR A 112 13.95 1.79 0.40
CA THR A 112 12.60 1.35 0.07
C THR A 112 12.42 1.34 -1.44
N LEU A 113 12.22 0.15 -2.03
CA LEU A 113 12.07 -0.02 -3.48
C LEU A 113 10.72 -0.61 -3.89
N CYS A 114 9.81 -0.81 -2.95
CA CYS A 114 8.43 -1.24 -3.22
C CYS A 114 7.49 -0.38 -2.36
N ILE A 115 6.51 0.27 -2.98
CA ILE A 115 5.51 1.09 -2.28
C ILE A 115 4.12 0.68 -2.76
N ARG A 116 3.21 0.44 -1.81
CA ARG A 116 1.78 0.40 -2.08
C ARG A 116 1.17 1.73 -1.65
N SER A 117 0.65 2.48 -2.62
CA SER A 117 0.05 3.79 -2.38
C SER A 117 -1.44 3.78 -2.62
N HIS A 118 -2.21 4.22 -1.64
CA HIS A 118 -3.62 4.52 -1.79
C HIS A 118 -3.76 5.84 -2.54
N VAL A 119 -4.65 5.89 -3.52
CA VAL A 119 -4.92 7.06 -4.34
C VAL A 119 -6.40 7.42 -4.26
N ASP A 120 -6.69 8.64 -3.82
CA ASP A 120 -8.07 9.11 -3.65
C ASP A 120 -8.82 9.19 -4.99
N ILE A 121 -9.96 8.49 -5.03
CA ILE A 121 -10.89 8.48 -6.18
C ILE A 121 -12.13 9.34 -5.94
N CYS A 122 -12.24 10.02 -4.79
CA CYS A 122 -13.34 10.93 -4.48
C CYS A 122 -13.07 12.35 -5.04
N ASP A 123 -12.58 12.39 -6.27
CA ASP A 123 -12.48 13.55 -7.16
C ASP A 123 -12.86 13.08 -8.56
N ASP A 124 -13.97 13.59 -9.10
CA ASP A 124 -14.50 13.17 -10.40
C ASP A 124 -13.54 13.39 -11.57
N ARG A 125 -12.56 14.29 -11.40
CA ARG A 125 -11.48 14.53 -12.37
C ARG A 125 -10.45 13.40 -12.38
N LEU A 126 -10.32 12.63 -11.29
CA LEU A 126 -9.32 11.57 -11.07
C LEU A 126 -7.86 12.06 -11.25
N LEU A 127 -7.58 13.32 -10.89
CA LEU A 127 -6.25 13.93 -11.07
C LEU A 127 -5.14 13.15 -10.34
N ALA A 128 -5.42 12.68 -9.12
CA ALA A 128 -4.46 11.89 -8.35
C ALA A 128 -4.15 10.54 -9.03
N VAL A 129 -5.17 9.89 -9.60
CA VAL A 129 -5.00 8.65 -10.36
C VAL A 129 -4.10 8.88 -11.59
N GLU A 130 -4.36 9.94 -12.36
CA GLU A 130 -3.55 10.29 -13.53
C GLU A 130 -2.10 10.57 -13.13
N ALA A 131 -1.88 11.42 -12.13
CA ALA A 131 -0.56 11.77 -11.64
C ALA A 131 0.24 10.55 -11.18
N LEU A 132 -0.37 9.66 -10.37
CA LEU A 132 0.36 8.50 -9.84
C LEU A 132 0.58 7.38 -10.85
N LEU A 133 -0.25 7.27 -11.89
CA LEU A 133 0.03 6.40 -13.03
C LEU A 133 1.26 6.88 -13.81
N GLU A 134 1.40 8.19 -14.03
CA GLU A 134 2.61 8.76 -14.64
C GLU A 134 3.85 8.56 -13.75
N VAL A 135 3.73 8.80 -12.43
CA VAL A 135 4.81 8.54 -11.46
C VAL A 135 5.25 7.09 -11.51
N ARG A 136 4.31 6.14 -11.56
CA ARG A 136 4.62 4.71 -11.66
C ARG A 136 5.47 4.38 -12.89
N GLU A 137 5.11 4.89 -14.04
CA GLU A 137 5.89 4.65 -15.26
C GLU A 137 7.28 5.32 -15.22
N GLU A 138 7.39 6.55 -14.69
CA GLU A 138 8.66 7.26 -14.55
C GLU A 138 9.60 6.56 -13.56
N MET A 139 9.05 6.06 -12.44
CA MET A 139 9.83 5.42 -11.38
C MET A 139 10.10 3.94 -11.60
N LYS A 140 9.47 3.30 -12.58
CA LYS A 140 9.58 1.87 -12.87
C LYS A 140 11.01 1.30 -12.95
N PRO A 141 12.03 2.03 -13.42
CA PRO A 141 13.41 1.53 -13.39
C PRO A 141 14.02 1.42 -11.98
N TYR A 142 13.41 2.07 -10.97
CA TYR A 142 13.99 2.24 -9.64
C TYR A 142 13.12 1.70 -8.51
N LEU A 143 11.80 1.66 -8.70
CA LEU A 143 10.83 1.42 -7.65
C LEU A 143 9.59 0.72 -8.22
N ASP A 144 9.13 -0.33 -7.53
CA ASP A 144 7.83 -0.94 -7.79
C ASP A 144 6.73 -0.15 -7.06
N LEU A 145 5.84 0.48 -7.82
CA LEU A 145 4.71 1.23 -7.28
C LEU A 145 3.40 0.52 -7.60
N GLN A 146 2.72 0.03 -6.55
CA GLN A 146 1.39 -0.53 -6.63
C GLN A 146 0.35 0.49 -6.15
N LEU A 147 -0.71 0.71 -6.93
CA LEU A 147 -1.75 1.69 -6.66
C LEU A 147 -3.04 1.03 -6.19
N VAL A 148 -3.66 1.61 -5.15
CA VAL A 148 -4.95 1.20 -4.59
C VAL A 148 -5.99 2.28 -4.89
N ALA A 149 -7.06 1.95 -5.60
CA ALA A 149 -8.17 2.87 -5.82
C ALA A 149 -8.96 3.08 -4.52
N PHE A 150 -8.73 4.20 -3.85
CA PHE A 150 -9.15 4.44 -2.48
C PHE A 150 -10.28 5.49 -2.39
N PRO A 151 -11.50 5.10 -1.97
CA PRO A 151 -12.61 6.02 -1.79
C PRO A 151 -12.50 6.77 -0.45
N GLN A 152 -11.62 7.77 -0.37
CA GLN A 152 -11.28 8.52 0.85
C GLN A 152 -12.50 9.04 1.62
N ASP A 153 -13.54 9.50 0.93
CA ASP A 153 -14.74 10.07 1.54
C ASP A 153 -15.86 9.04 1.78
N GLY A 154 -15.53 7.74 1.68
CA GLY A 154 -16.46 6.61 1.79
C GLY A 154 -16.97 6.16 0.42
N PHE A 155 -17.16 4.86 0.26
CA PHE A 155 -17.63 4.27 -1.00
C PHE A 155 -19.13 4.51 -1.25
N LEU A 156 -19.94 4.38 -0.20
CA LEU A 156 -21.38 4.65 -0.26
C LEU A 156 -21.72 6.12 0.06
N ARG A 157 -20.85 6.80 0.82
CA ARG A 157 -21.05 8.21 1.14
C ARG A 157 -20.82 9.14 -0.04
N TYR A 158 -19.80 8.87 -0.85
CA TYR A 158 -19.51 9.66 -2.04
C TYR A 158 -20.27 9.10 -3.24
N GLY A 159 -21.30 9.83 -3.68
CA GLY A 159 -22.28 9.33 -4.65
C GLY A 159 -21.73 8.84 -5.99
N ARG A 160 -20.49 9.20 -6.36
CA ARG A 160 -19.81 8.75 -7.58
C ARG A 160 -18.63 7.82 -7.33
N ALA A 161 -18.40 7.38 -6.07
CA ALA A 161 -17.25 6.54 -5.75
C ALA A 161 -17.21 5.25 -6.56
N ARG A 162 -18.36 4.59 -6.77
CA ARG A 162 -18.44 3.38 -7.58
C ARG A 162 -18.01 3.62 -9.03
N GLU A 163 -18.51 4.66 -9.66
CA GLU A 163 -18.15 5.02 -11.04
C GLU A 163 -16.66 5.33 -11.13
N ASN A 164 -16.16 6.16 -10.21
CA ASN A 164 -14.76 6.59 -10.18
C ASN A 164 -13.81 5.41 -9.89
N LEU A 165 -14.20 4.48 -8.99
CA LEU A 165 -13.46 3.25 -8.74
C LEU A 165 -13.27 2.44 -10.04
N LEU A 166 -14.37 2.18 -10.75
CA LEU A 166 -14.32 1.42 -11.99
C LEU A 166 -13.45 2.11 -13.04
N ARG A 167 -13.59 3.43 -13.19
CA ARG A 167 -12.75 4.24 -14.10
C ARG A 167 -11.27 4.19 -13.71
N ALA A 168 -10.93 4.24 -12.42
CA ALA A 168 -9.55 4.13 -11.96
C ALA A 168 -8.97 2.74 -12.25
N LEU A 169 -9.73 1.68 -12.01
CA LEU A 169 -9.32 0.31 -12.33
C LEU A 169 -9.15 0.10 -13.84
N ASP A 170 -10.04 0.67 -14.66
CA ASP A 170 -9.93 0.61 -16.12
C ASP A 170 -8.72 1.39 -16.66
N LYS A 171 -8.24 2.41 -15.93
CA LYS A 171 -6.98 3.11 -16.21
C LYS A 171 -5.73 2.33 -15.79
N GLY A 172 -5.87 1.23 -15.07
CA GLY A 172 -4.77 0.35 -14.66
C GLY A 172 -4.31 0.51 -13.22
N VAL A 173 -5.17 1.02 -12.32
CA VAL A 173 -4.93 0.91 -10.87
C VAL A 173 -5.05 -0.56 -10.45
N ASP A 174 -4.19 -1.03 -9.54
CA ASP A 174 -3.91 -2.46 -9.33
C ASP A 174 -4.81 -3.13 -8.30
N VAL A 175 -5.34 -2.36 -7.33
CA VAL A 175 -5.97 -2.90 -6.11
C VAL A 175 -7.27 -2.15 -5.82
N VAL A 176 -8.29 -2.85 -5.37
CA VAL A 176 -9.56 -2.26 -4.91
C VAL A 176 -9.39 -1.82 -3.45
N GLY A 177 -9.58 -0.53 -3.19
CA GLY A 177 -9.54 0.07 -1.85
C GLY A 177 -10.91 0.19 -1.21
N GLY A 178 -10.94 0.50 0.09
CA GLY A 178 -12.14 0.79 0.85
C GLY A 178 -11.84 1.45 2.19
N ILE A 179 -12.85 2.04 2.81
CA ILE A 179 -12.78 2.66 4.15
C ILE A 179 -14.13 2.44 4.88
N PRO A 180 -14.46 1.19 5.24
CA PRO A 180 -15.79 0.85 5.74
C PRO A 180 -16.18 1.54 7.04
N HIS A 181 -15.22 1.83 7.93
CA HIS A 181 -15.49 2.51 9.20
C HIS A 181 -15.81 4.01 9.01
N PHE A 182 -15.60 4.56 7.82
CA PHE A 182 -15.94 5.95 7.50
C PHE A 182 -17.32 6.07 6.82
N GLU A 183 -18.01 4.97 6.53
CA GLU A 183 -19.40 4.99 6.10
C GLU A 183 -20.31 5.49 7.23
N ARG A 184 -21.57 5.82 6.93
CA ARG A 184 -22.48 6.43 7.91
C ARG A 184 -22.88 5.49 9.04
N THR A 185 -22.93 4.18 8.76
CA THR A 185 -23.36 3.15 9.70
C THR A 185 -22.53 1.88 9.54
N MET A 186 -22.51 1.02 10.57
CA MET A 186 -21.89 -0.31 10.50
C MET A 186 -22.48 -1.15 9.35
N SER A 187 -23.77 -1.01 9.09
CA SER A 187 -24.45 -1.71 7.99
C SER A 187 -23.99 -1.22 6.62
N GLU A 188 -23.81 0.10 6.44
CA GLU A 188 -23.23 0.65 5.20
C GLU A 188 -21.78 0.21 5.03
N GLY A 189 -20.98 0.22 6.11
CA GLY A 189 -19.60 -0.28 6.07
C GLY A 189 -19.54 -1.74 5.63
N ALA A 190 -20.41 -2.60 6.18
CA ALA A 190 -20.51 -4.00 5.75
C ALA A 190 -20.98 -4.13 4.29
N ALA A 191 -21.89 -3.27 3.83
CA ALA A 191 -22.36 -3.27 2.45
C ALA A 191 -21.25 -2.81 1.47
N SER A 192 -20.47 -1.78 1.83
CA SER A 192 -19.34 -1.31 1.02
C SER A 192 -18.27 -2.39 0.86
N ILE A 193 -17.93 -3.11 1.94
CA ILE A 193 -16.99 -4.25 1.88
C ILE A 193 -17.50 -5.30 0.88
N ARG A 194 -18.77 -5.67 0.99
CA ARG A 194 -19.36 -6.72 0.13
C ARG A 194 -19.24 -6.36 -1.33
N GLU A 195 -19.67 -5.17 -1.71
CA GLU A 195 -19.64 -4.72 -3.10
C GLU A 195 -18.19 -4.58 -3.62
N LEU A 196 -17.28 -4.01 -2.83
CA LEU A 196 -15.88 -3.85 -3.21
C LEU A 196 -15.16 -5.20 -3.39
N CYS A 197 -15.41 -6.16 -2.51
CA CYS A 197 -14.88 -7.52 -2.64
C CYS A 197 -15.46 -8.24 -3.88
N GLU A 198 -16.73 -8.06 -4.20
CA GLU A 198 -17.35 -8.59 -5.42
C GLU A 198 -16.73 -8.00 -6.69
N ILE A 199 -16.49 -6.68 -6.73
CA ILE A 199 -15.77 -6.02 -7.83
C ILE A 199 -14.37 -6.61 -7.99
N ALA A 200 -13.62 -6.77 -6.88
CA ALA A 200 -12.29 -7.33 -6.92
C ALA A 200 -12.27 -8.78 -7.40
N ALA A 201 -13.19 -9.62 -6.90
CA ALA A 201 -13.31 -11.01 -7.31
C ALA A 201 -13.63 -11.14 -8.80
N ALA A 202 -14.60 -10.35 -9.31
CA ALA A 202 -15.00 -10.36 -10.72
C ALA A 202 -13.86 -9.95 -11.67
N ARG A 203 -12.94 -9.11 -11.21
CA ARG A 203 -11.78 -8.62 -11.98
C ARG A 203 -10.47 -9.36 -11.71
N GLY A 204 -10.47 -10.34 -10.78
CA GLY A 204 -9.25 -11.05 -10.37
C GLY A 204 -8.23 -10.18 -9.62
N LEU A 205 -8.67 -9.07 -9.02
CA LEU A 205 -7.84 -8.09 -8.34
C LEU A 205 -7.64 -8.41 -6.85
N ARG A 206 -6.72 -7.70 -6.21
CA ARG A 206 -6.51 -7.66 -4.76
C ARG A 206 -7.44 -6.64 -4.11
N VAL A 207 -7.56 -6.73 -2.79
CA VAL A 207 -8.29 -5.77 -1.95
C VAL A 207 -7.34 -5.25 -0.87
N ASP A 208 -7.41 -3.94 -0.58
CA ASP A 208 -6.72 -3.33 0.55
C ASP A 208 -7.61 -2.22 1.15
N MET A 209 -8.09 -2.43 2.36
CA MET A 209 -9.03 -1.51 3.00
C MET A 209 -8.42 -0.88 4.24
N HIS A 210 -8.58 0.45 4.37
CA HIS A 210 -8.48 1.12 5.67
C HIS A 210 -9.61 0.56 6.52
N CYS A 211 -9.29 -0.35 7.43
CA CYS A 211 -10.28 -1.11 8.15
C CYS A 211 -10.16 -0.83 9.64
N ASP A 212 -11.25 -0.36 10.25
CA ASP A 212 -11.35 -0.18 11.69
C ASP A 212 -10.24 0.72 12.28
N GLU A 213 -9.92 1.82 11.58
CA GLU A 213 -8.98 2.87 12.02
C GLU A 213 -9.67 3.80 13.03
N SER A 214 -10.00 3.25 14.19
CA SER A 214 -10.76 3.90 15.26
C SER A 214 -10.49 3.22 16.59
N ASP A 215 -10.61 3.94 17.70
CA ASP A 215 -10.52 3.40 19.07
C ASP A 215 -11.81 2.67 19.48
N ASP A 216 -12.89 2.80 18.70
CA ASP A 216 -14.19 2.20 19.00
C ASP A 216 -14.15 0.67 18.86
N PRO A 217 -14.27 -0.11 19.95
CA PRO A 217 -14.30 -1.57 19.88
C PRO A 217 -15.52 -2.14 19.16
N GLN A 218 -16.52 -1.31 18.83
CA GLN A 218 -17.66 -1.71 18.03
C GLN A 218 -17.38 -1.60 16.51
N SER A 219 -16.32 -0.92 16.10
CA SER A 219 -15.84 -0.95 14.72
C SER A 219 -15.22 -2.33 14.43
N ARG A 220 -15.98 -3.20 13.77
CA ARG A 220 -15.67 -4.63 13.56
C ARG A 220 -15.82 -5.04 12.09
N HIS A 221 -15.48 -4.15 11.19
CA HIS A 221 -15.58 -4.38 9.75
C HIS A 221 -14.62 -5.47 9.26
N ILE A 222 -13.51 -5.69 9.99
CA ILE A 222 -12.57 -6.79 9.72
C ILE A 222 -13.27 -8.17 9.78
N GLU A 223 -14.30 -8.35 10.61
CA GLU A 223 -15.09 -9.59 10.62
C GLU A 223 -15.80 -9.79 9.29
N THR A 224 -16.46 -8.73 8.78
CA THR A 224 -17.12 -8.76 7.47
C THR A 224 -16.12 -8.96 6.35
N LEU A 225 -14.99 -8.27 6.38
CA LEU A 225 -13.94 -8.41 5.37
C LEU A 225 -13.39 -9.84 5.31
N THR A 226 -13.19 -10.45 6.47
CA THR A 226 -12.76 -11.86 6.60
C THR A 226 -13.79 -12.82 5.99
N TYR A 227 -15.06 -12.63 6.33
CA TYR A 227 -16.14 -13.45 5.79
C TYR A 227 -16.25 -13.34 4.26
N GLU A 228 -16.25 -12.12 3.71
CA GLU A 228 -16.33 -11.89 2.27
C GLU A 228 -15.12 -12.44 1.52
N THR A 229 -13.95 -12.40 2.14
CA THR A 229 -12.72 -13.01 1.61
C THR A 229 -12.90 -14.50 1.38
N GLN A 230 -13.43 -15.23 2.37
CA GLN A 230 -13.68 -16.66 2.26
C GLN A 230 -14.81 -16.94 1.27
N ARG A 231 -15.93 -16.21 1.37
CA ARG A 231 -17.11 -16.38 0.50
C ARG A 231 -16.77 -16.26 -0.99
N LEU A 232 -15.86 -15.34 -1.33
CA LEU A 232 -15.51 -15.03 -2.72
C LEU A 232 -14.22 -15.70 -3.21
N GLY A 233 -13.56 -16.52 -2.37
CA GLY A 233 -12.30 -17.18 -2.72
C GLY A 233 -11.15 -16.20 -2.94
N LEU A 234 -11.12 -15.10 -2.19
CA LEU A 234 -10.07 -14.07 -2.23
C LEU A 234 -8.91 -14.37 -1.28
N ASN A 235 -8.80 -15.60 -0.76
CA ASN A 235 -7.78 -16.00 0.21
C ASN A 235 -6.37 -15.58 -0.23
N GLY A 236 -5.63 -14.91 0.68
CA GLY A 236 -4.28 -14.40 0.42
C GLY A 236 -4.21 -13.18 -0.51
N ARG A 237 -5.35 -12.59 -0.90
CA ARG A 237 -5.43 -11.41 -1.78
C ARG A 237 -6.03 -10.19 -1.10
N VAL A 238 -6.34 -10.27 0.19
CA VAL A 238 -7.01 -9.20 0.95
C VAL A 238 -6.13 -8.71 2.08
N THR A 239 -6.03 -7.40 2.21
CA THR A 239 -5.33 -6.69 3.28
C THR A 239 -6.33 -5.85 4.09
N GLY A 240 -6.29 -5.98 5.41
CA GLY A 240 -6.88 -5.02 6.35
C GLY A 240 -5.77 -4.12 6.89
N SER A 241 -5.83 -2.84 6.55
CA SER A 241 -4.87 -1.84 7.00
C SER A 241 -5.41 -1.13 8.25
N HIS A 242 -4.51 -0.77 9.18
CA HIS A 242 -4.71 -0.18 10.50
C HIS A 242 -5.20 -1.17 11.55
N LEU A 243 -6.46 -1.62 11.49
CA LEU A 243 -7.09 -2.54 12.45
C LEU A 243 -6.99 -2.03 13.90
N THR A 244 -6.99 -0.72 14.10
CA THR A 244 -6.71 -0.06 15.38
C THR A 244 -7.71 -0.46 16.45
N SER A 245 -8.99 -0.62 16.11
CA SER A 245 -10.05 -1.01 17.05
C SER A 245 -9.82 -2.36 17.72
N MET A 246 -9.02 -3.25 17.11
CA MET A 246 -8.71 -4.57 17.68
C MET A 246 -8.00 -4.46 19.04
N HIS A 247 -7.25 -3.38 19.29
CA HIS A 247 -6.64 -3.12 20.60
C HIS A 247 -7.67 -3.00 21.72
N SER A 248 -8.83 -2.44 21.42
CA SER A 248 -9.90 -2.17 22.39
C SER A 248 -11.00 -3.24 22.40
N MET A 249 -10.91 -4.26 21.54
CA MET A 249 -11.89 -5.35 21.49
C MET A 249 -11.73 -6.31 22.65
N ASP A 250 -12.82 -6.97 23.04
CA ASP A 250 -12.83 -8.03 24.04
C ASP A 250 -11.95 -9.21 23.61
N ASN A 251 -11.14 -9.73 24.55
CA ASN A 251 -10.19 -10.81 24.29
C ASN A 251 -10.86 -12.09 23.78
N TYR A 252 -12.07 -12.40 24.25
CA TYR A 252 -12.80 -13.58 23.77
C TYR A 252 -13.20 -13.42 22.30
N TYR A 253 -13.66 -12.21 21.94
CA TYR A 253 -14.00 -11.92 20.55
C TYR A 253 -12.76 -12.01 19.63
N VAL A 254 -11.65 -11.42 20.03
CA VAL A 254 -10.39 -11.45 19.27
C VAL A 254 -9.88 -12.88 19.12
N SER A 255 -9.96 -13.72 20.17
CA SER A 255 -9.55 -15.12 20.11
C SER A 255 -10.37 -15.96 19.12
N LYS A 256 -11.61 -15.56 18.86
CA LYS A 256 -12.45 -16.15 17.80
C LYS A 256 -12.13 -15.61 16.42
N LEU A 257 -11.85 -14.31 16.31
CA LEU A 257 -11.63 -13.61 15.03
C LEU A 257 -10.29 -13.97 14.38
N LEU A 258 -9.21 -14.02 15.16
CA LEU A 258 -7.86 -14.27 14.63
C LEU A 258 -7.73 -15.59 13.85
N PRO A 259 -8.25 -16.74 14.34
CA PRO A 259 -8.25 -17.97 13.53
C PRO A 259 -8.97 -17.81 12.19
N LEU A 260 -10.11 -17.12 12.15
CA LEU A 260 -10.85 -16.88 10.91
C LEU A 260 -10.06 -16.03 9.93
N MET A 261 -9.37 -14.98 10.41
CA MET A 261 -8.48 -14.17 9.59
C MET A 261 -7.30 -14.98 9.04
N CYS A 262 -6.73 -15.87 9.84
CA CYS A 262 -5.67 -16.78 9.40
C CYS A 262 -6.16 -17.76 8.32
N GLU A 263 -7.32 -18.38 8.51
CA GLU A 263 -7.95 -19.29 7.54
C GLU A 263 -8.27 -18.57 6.22
N ALA A 264 -8.72 -17.32 6.30
CA ALA A 264 -8.97 -16.49 5.13
C ALA A 264 -7.68 -15.98 4.48
N GLY A 265 -6.53 -16.11 5.13
CA GLY A 265 -5.25 -15.56 4.65
C GLY A 265 -5.27 -14.03 4.55
N ILE A 266 -5.91 -13.36 5.52
CA ILE A 266 -5.92 -11.89 5.60
C ILE A 266 -4.51 -11.40 5.93
N HIS A 267 -4.02 -10.44 5.16
CA HIS A 267 -2.82 -9.67 5.51
C HIS A 267 -3.23 -8.49 6.40
N ALA A 268 -2.50 -8.29 7.49
CA ALA A 268 -2.70 -7.15 8.39
C ALA A 268 -1.52 -6.19 8.26
N VAL A 269 -1.82 -4.90 8.13
CA VAL A 269 -0.83 -3.82 8.14
C VAL A 269 -1.18 -2.88 9.27
N ALA A 270 -0.38 -2.91 10.35
CA ALA A 270 -0.47 -1.95 11.45
C ALA A 270 0.42 -0.74 11.16
N LYS A 271 -0.09 0.46 11.40
CA LYS A 271 0.65 1.71 11.14
C LYS A 271 0.28 2.78 12.19
#